data_70832e90f4f21eb7bace9d0b00a09491
#
_entry.id   70832e90f4f21eb7bace9d0b00a09491
#
_cell.length_a   1.000
_cell.length_b   1.000
_cell.length_c   1.000
_cell.angle_alpha   90.00
_cell.angle_beta   90.00
_cell.angle_gamma   90.00
#
_symmetry.space_group_name_H-M   'P 1'
#
loop_
_entity.id
_entity.type
_entity.pdbx_description
1 polymer ?
#
loop_
_entity_poly.entity_id
_entity_poly.type
_entity_poly.pdbx_seq_one_letter_code
_entity_poly.pdbx_strand_id
1 'polypeptide(L)'
;YSSYVWNTVMLPADKQFTLNTSDYVGYMVSYKCTQGSKTYPVAINTGVKRTIYINANIPTSVGGNGQSWYSFGSDDGCPAIQLILQSDNFPANGVSPVDFGKFTVAVGKDKKVNVTFNNLGSSLSSYDYTVTVNGVQGEEKHVDLGDKALGVGGSLTDSITFTAPAESGSYDASVNVTKVNGVANEASVTSAKGTLVALSKAFHRGVVVEEFTGTGCGYCPRGLVGMQKLANNFPDNFVGIAIHGYNTSDPAFLPVGTSTAQAKLFEYANLGFTGAPSCMINRDGNAIDPYYGSNNSITEDFAQRLNDLPYLGVDVQGQ
;
A
#
# COMPACT_ATOMS: atom_id res chain seq x y z
N TYR A 1 14.40 -6.92 -24.63
CA TYR A 1 13.59 -6.71 -23.40
C TYR A 1 13.13 -5.25 -23.38
N SER A 2 11.84 -5.04 -23.18
CA SER A 2 11.29 -3.70 -22.96
C SER A 2 11.47 -3.31 -21.50
N SER A 3 11.86 -2.07 -21.23
CA SER A 3 11.85 -1.52 -19.87
C SER A 3 10.40 -1.36 -19.38
N TYR A 4 10.17 -1.61 -18.11
CA TYR A 4 8.87 -1.45 -17.41
C TYR A 4 7.74 -2.41 -17.86
N VAL A 5 8.05 -3.53 -18.50
CA VAL A 5 7.09 -4.58 -18.81
C VAL A 5 7.57 -5.94 -18.31
N TRP A 6 6.64 -6.83 -18.00
CA TRP A 6 6.93 -8.21 -17.68
C TRP A 6 7.47 -8.94 -18.91
N ASN A 7 8.61 -9.60 -18.75
CA ASN A 7 9.20 -10.45 -19.78
C ASN A 7 9.00 -11.91 -19.36
N THR A 8 8.18 -12.64 -20.08
CA THR A 8 7.92 -14.06 -19.81
C THR A 8 8.96 -14.92 -20.52
N VAL A 9 9.60 -15.80 -19.76
CA VAL A 9 10.52 -16.80 -20.28
C VAL A 9 9.94 -18.17 -19.96
N MET A 10 9.63 -18.94 -21.00
CA MET A 10 9.14 -20.31 -20.86
C MET A 10 10.35 -21.26 -20.72
N LEU A 11 10.30 -22.15 -19.74
CA LEU A 11 11.27 -23.22 -19.64
C LEU A 11 11.11 -24.17 -20.85
N PRO A 12 12.23 -24.57 -21.50
CA PRO A 12 12.18 -25.64 -22.49
C PRO A 12 11.50 -26.88 -21.93
N ALA A 13 10.83 -27.65 -22.77
CA ALA A 13 10.02 -28.80 -22.34
C ALA A 13 10.86 -29.82 -21.54
N ASP A 14 12.15 -30.00 -21.91
CA ASP A 14 13.09 -30.88 -21.22
C ASP A 14 13.58 -30.35 -19.85
N LYS A 15 13.25 -29.11 -19.51
CA LYS A 15 13.55 -28.44 -18.25
C LYS A 15 12.33 -28.18 -17.37
N GLN A 16 11.15 -28.53 -17.87
CA GLN A 16 9.94 -28.48 -17.09
C GLN A 16 9.89 -29.62 -16.08
N PHE A 17 9.31 -29.38 -14.92
CA PHE A 17 9.21 -30.37 -13.85
C PHE A 17 7.85 -30.25 -13.15
N THR A 18 7.40 -31.36 -12.58
CA THR A 18 6.16 -31.41 -11.82
C THR A 18 6.40 -31.03 -10.36
N LEU A 19 5.53 -30.21 -9.82
CA LEU A 19 5.48 -29.82 -8.41
C LEU A 19 4.34 -30.56 -7.71
N ASN A 20 4.61 -31.04 -6.51
CA ASN A 20 3.58 -31.54 -5.61
C ASN A 20 3.22 -30.47 -4.59
N THR A 21 2.06 -30.58 -3.95
CA THR A 21 1.56 -29.58 -2.98
C THR A 21 2.44 -29.41 -1.73
N SER A 22 3.32 -30.37 -1.46
CA SER A 22 4.28 -30.35 -0.35
C SER A 22 5.66 -29.80 -0.73
N ASP A 23 5.89 -29.52 -2.01
CA ASP A 23 7.22 -29.13 -2.49
C ASP A 23 7.48 -27.64 -2.22
N TYR A 24 8.69 -27.34 -1.80
CA TYR A 24 9.23 -25.98 -1.76
C TYR A 24 10.04 -25.74 -3.03
N VAL A 25 9.73 -24.66 -3.73
CA VAL A 25 10.45 -24.27 -4.95
C VAL A 25 11.36 -23.11 -4.66
N GLY A 26 12.66 -23.35 -4.80
CA GLY A 26 13.64 -22.28 -4.96
C GLY A 26 13.94 -22.10 -6.46
N TYR A 27 13.95 -20.90 -6.95
CA TYR A 27 14.41 -20.61 -8.29
C TYR A 27 15.58 -19.62 -8.27
N MET A 28 16.49 -19.80 -9.19
CA MET A 28 17.62 -18.89 -9.40
C MET A 28 17.55 -18.33 -10.82
N VAL A 29 17.62 -17.02 -10.92
CA VAL A 29 17.74 -16.34 -12.19
C VAL A 29 19.18 -15.88 -12.37
N SER A 30 19.85 -16.33 -13.41
CA SER A 30 21.15 -15.83 -13.80
C SER A 30 21.03 -14.98 -15.06
N TYR A 31 21.78 -13.90 -15.10
CA TYR A 31 21.85 -13.03 -16.26
C TYR A 31 23.29 -12.54 -16.48
N LYS A 32 23.61 -12.24 -17.71
CA LYS A 32 24.91 -11.70 -18.08
C LYS A 32 24.75 -10.27 -18.54
N CYS A 33 25.38 -9.33 -17.84
CA CYS A 33 25.48 -7.94 -18.27
C CYS A 33 26.73 -7.74 -19.10
N THR A 34 26.63 -6.88 -20.12
CA THR A 34 27.81 -6.39 -20.82
C THR A 34 28.55 -5.41 -19.94
N GLN A 35 29.85 -5.59 -19.80
CA GLN A 35 30.70 -4.70 -19.01
C GLN A 35 30.55 -3.24 -19.48
N GLY A 36 30.36 -2.32 -18.53
CA GLY A 36 30.16 -0.90 -18.81
C GLY A 36 28.72 -0.49 -19.16
N SER A 37 27.79 -1.45 -19.23
CA SER A 37 26.37 -1.15 -19.40
C SER A 37 25.76 -0.63 -18.09
N LYS A 38 25.00 0.47 -18.19
CA LYS A 38 24.16 0.97 -17.08
C LYS A 38 22.78 0.31 -17.06
N THR A 39 22.64 -0.87 -17.64
CA THR A 39 21.36 -1.59 -17.72
C THR A 39 21.12 -2.36 -16.43
N TYR A 40 19.97 -2.16 -15.81
CA TYR A 40 19.50 -2.90 -14.65
C TYR A 40 18.56 -4.01 -15.13
N PRO A 41 19.00 -5.27 -15.18
CA PRO A 41 18.23 -6.33 -15.83
C PRO A 41 17.05 -6.86 -15.01
N VAL A 42 16.99 -6.54 -13.72
CA VAL A 42 15.93 -6.99 -12.82
C VAL A 42 15.41 -5.79 -12.04
N ALA A 43 14.11 -5.56 -12.13
CA ALA A 43 13.43 -4.60 -11.27
C ALA A 43 13.34 -5.12 -9.83
N ILE A 44 13.44 -4.23 -8.86
CA ILE A 44 13.27 -4.55 -7.43
C ILE A 44 11.94 -3.97 -6.97
N ASN A 45 11.13 -4.79 -6.31
CA ASN A 45 9.93 -4.37 -5.63
C ASN A 45 10.29 -4.02 -4.18
N THR A 46 10.36 -2.74 -3.87
CA THR A 46 10.70 -2.24 -2.53
C THR A 46 9.53 -2.34 -1.54
N GLY A 47 8.30 -2.55 -2.02
CA GLY A 47 7.13 -2.78 -1.17
C GLY A 47 7.06 -4.16 -0.53
N VAL A 48 7.90 -5.10 -0.98
CA VAL A 48 7.95 -6.47 -0.45
C VAL A 48 9.28 -6.69 0.25
N LYS A 49 9.23 -6.84 1.55
CA LYS A 49 10.42 -7.07 2.39
C LYS A 49 10.74 -8.56 2.48
N ARG A 50 11.79 -9.01 1.79
CA ARG A 50 12.26 -10.40 1.83
C ARG A 50 13.78 -10.44 1.71
N THR A 51 14.40 -11.40 2.39
CA THR A 51 15.84 -11.67 2.21
C THR A 51 16.09 -12.22 0.82
N ILE A 52 16.99 -11.59 0.09
CA ILE A 52 17.49 -12.06 -1.21
C ILE A 52 18.93 -12.54 -1.07
N TYR A 53 19.26 -13.57 -1.84
CA TYR A 53 20.63 -14.08 -1.95
C TYR A 53 21.13 -13.85 -3.38
N ILE A 54 22.31 -13.26 -3.50
CA ILE A 54 22.95 -13.02 -4.79
C ILE A 54 24.30 -13.74 -4.81
N ASN A 55 24.52 -14.56 -5.81
CA ASN A 55 25.84 -15.11 -6.09
C ASN A 55 26.59 -14.13 -7.00
N ALA A 56 27.58 -13.46 -6.47
CA ALA A 56 28.32 -12.43 -7.18
C ALA A 56 29.80 -12.43 -6.81
N ASN A 57 30.63 -11.88 -7.69
CA ASN A 57 32.03 -11.61 -7.39
C ASN A 57 32.17 -10.16 -6.90
N ILE A 58 32.15 -9.97 -5.59
CA ILE A 58 32.31 -8.65 -4.98
C ILE A 58 33.76 -8.55 -4.44
N PRO A 59 34.56 -7.61 -4.96
CA PRO A 59 35.94 -7.45 -4.53
C PRO A 59 36.10 -7.14 -3.03
N THR A 60 37.14 -7.63 -2.43
CA THR A 60 37.47 -7.34 -1.01
C THR A 60 37.74 -5.85 -0.76
N SER A 61 38.18 -5.11 -1.78
CA SER A 61 38.38 -3.65 -1.73
C SER A 61 37.11 -2.84 -1.46
N VAL A 62 35.93 -3.43 -1.67
CA VAL A 62 34.62 -2.84 -1.38
C VAL A 62 33.84 -3.65 -0.33
N GLY A 63 34.56 -4.44 0.48
CA GLY A 63 33.95 -5.19 1.60
C GLY A 63 33.34 -6.55 1.21
N GLY A 64 33.57 -7.04 0.00
CA GLY A 64 33.15 -8.37 -0.43
C GLY A 64 34.13 -9.48 -0.08
N ASN A 65 33.78 -10.73 -0.37
CA ASN A 65 34.60 -11.94 -0.20
C ASN A 65 34.90 -12.65 -1.52
N GLY A 66 35.00 -11.90 -2.63
CA GLY A 66 35.15 -12.47 -3.96
C GLY A 66 33.86 -13.14 -4.45
N GLN A 67 34.02 -14.26 -5.19
CA GLN A 67 32.86 -15.03 -5.69
C GLN A 67 32.20 -15.78 -4.51
N SER A 68 31.05 -15.32 -4.07
CA SER A 68 30.34 -15.90 -2.93
C SER A 68 28.82 -15.61 -3.02
N TRP A 69 28.06 -16.26 -2.14
CA TRP A 69 26.68 -15.89 -1.88
C TRP A 69 26.62 -14.76 -0.84
N TYR A 70 25.93 -13.70 -1.21
CA TYR A 70 25.67 -12.56 -0.34
C TYR A 70 24.19 -12.49 -0.04
N SER A 71 23.84 -12.25 1.22
CA SER A 71 22.48 -11.95 1.63
C SER A 71 22.27 -10.44 1.72
N PHE A 72 21.18 -9.95 1.15
CA PHE A 72 20.71 -8.58 1.37
C PHE A 72 19.60 -8.63 2.41
N GLY A 73 19.54 -7.60 3.25
CA GLY A 73 18.55 -7.48 4.30
C GLY A 73 17.13 -7.41 3.76
N SER A 74 16.16 -7.69 4.62
CA SER A 74 14.74 -7.65 4.27
C SER A 74 14.24 -6.26 3.82
N ASP A 75 15.01 -5.20 4.10
CA ASP A 75 14.63 -3.82 3.83
C ASP A 75 14.98 -3.34 2.41
N ASP A 76 15.82 -4.09 1.70
CA ASP A 76 16.26 -3.73 0.34
C ASP A 76 15.24 -4.09 -0.76
N GLY A 77 14.12 -4.70 -0.40
CA GLY A 77 13.11 -5.17 -1.34
C GLY A 77 13.40 -6.56 -1.90
N CYS A 78 12.64 -7.00 -2.89
CA CYS A 78 12.86 -8.27 -3.58
C CYS A 78 12.85 -8.09 -5.10
N PRO A 79 13.56 -8.96 -5.87
CA PRO A 79 13.46 -8.97 -7.31
C PRO A 79 12.02 -9.15 -7.77
N ALA A 80 11.60 -8.39 -8.77
CA ALA A 80 10.30 -8.52 -9.41
C ALA A 80 10.32 -9.75 -10.35
N ILE A 81 10.21 -10.94 -9.76
CA ILE A 81 10.24 -12.22 -10.45
C ILE A 81 9.00 -13.01 -10.04
N GLN A 82 8.32 -13.60 -11.00
CA GLN A 82 7.17 -14.47 -10.78
C GLN A 82 7.42 -15.84 -11.40
N LEU A 83 7.04 -16.90 -10.68
CA LEU A 83 7.00 -18.24 -11.21
C LEU A 83 5.64 -18.48 -11.86
N ILE A 84 5.63 -18.86 -13.12
CA ILE A 84 4.41 -19.24 -13.83
C ILE A 84 4.29 -20.76 -13.76
N LEU A 85 3.22 -21.24 -13.14
CA LEU A 85 2.87 -22.65 -13.10
C LEU A 85 1.86 -22.96 -14.19
N GLN A 86 1.96 -24.12 -14.81
CA GLN A 86 0.99 -24.64 -15.77
C GLN A 86 0.47 -25.98 -15.29
N SER A 87 -0.82 -26.20 -15.37
CA SER A 87 -1.47 -27.48 -15.04
C SER A 87 -2.77 -27.60 -15.82
N ASP A 88 -3.07 -28.80 -16.26
CA ASP A 88 -4.37 -29.13 -16.86
C ASP A 88 -5.49 -29.19 -15.80
N ASN A 89 -5.10 -29.18 -14.52
CA ASN A 89 -6.00 -29.21 -13.37
C ASN A 89 -6.24 -27.84 -12.72
N PHE A 90 -5.80 -26.75 -13.33
CA PHE A 90 -6.18 -25.43 -12.83
C PHE A 90 -7.70 -25.24 -13.01
N PRO A 91 -8.36 -24.62 -12.02
CA PRO A 91 -9.78 -24.35 -12.12
C PRO A 91 -10.07 -23.48 -13.35
N ALA A 92 -11.12 -23.82 -14.11
CA ALA A 92 -11.57 -22.95 -15.20
C ALA A 92 -12.17 -21.65 -14.66
N ASN A 93 -12.86 -21.73 -13.53
CA ASN A 93 -13.60 -20.63 -12.88
C ASN A 93 -13.19 -20.50 -11.41
N GLY A 94 -11.94 -20.10 -11.17
CA GLY A 94 -11.39 -19.97 -9.85
C GLY A 94 -11.04 -18.52 -9.48
N VAL A 95 -11.57 -18.00 -8.38
CA VAL A 95 -11.19 -16.70 -7.82
C VAL A 95 -10.87 -16.85 -6.34
N SER A 96 -9.70 -16.37 -5.95
CA SER A 96 -9.25 -16.37 -4.55
C SER A 96 -9.15 -14.93 -4.05
N PRO A 97 -9.96 -14.54 -3.04
CA PRO A 97 -9.83 -13.26 -2.39
C PRO A 97 -8.63 -13.25 -1.43
N VAL A 98 -8.06 -12.06 -1.18
CA VAL A 98 -6.91 -11.84 -0.30
C VAL A 98 -7.38 -11.21 1.00
N ASP A 99 -6.82 -11.65 2.13
CA ASP A 99 -7.11 -11.09 3.45
C ASP A 99 -6.91 -9.56 3.45
N PHE A 100 -7.89 -8.83 4.02
CA PHE A 100 -7.98 -7.37 3.91
C PHE A 100 -7.67 -6.62 5.21
N GLY A 101 -7.16 -7.33 6.22
CA GLY A 101 -6.65 -6.74 7.44
C GLY A 101 -7.75 -6.21 8.38
N LYS A 102 -7.39 -5.19 9.15
CA LYS A 102 -8.24 -4.59 10.18
C LYS A 102 -8.77 -3.23 9.76
N PHE A 103 -10.04 -2.96 10.00
CA PHE A 103 -10.69 -1.69 9.70
C PHE A 103 -11.69 -1.29 10.77
N THR A 104 -12.02 0.00 10.82
CA THR A 104 -12.94 0.58 11.83
C THR A 104 -14.14 1.22 11.18
N VAL A 105 -15.27 1.16 11.89
CA VAL A 105 -16.53 1.77 11.50
C VAL A 105 -17.37 2.04 12.74
N ALA A 106 -18.26 3.05 12.73
CA ALA A 106 -19.19 3.25 13.82
C ALA A 106 -20.30 2.17 13.83
N VAL A 107 -20.80 1.82 15.03
CA VAL A 107 -21.89 0.85 15.19
C VAL A 107 -23.07 1.14 14.27
N GLY A 108 -23.62 0.10 13.65
CA GLY A 108 -24.75 0.20 12.72
C GLY A 108 -24.49 0.98 11.43
N LYS A 109 -23.25 1.30 11.12
CA LYS A 109 -22.86 2.01 9.88
C LYS A 109 -22.14 1.10 8.91
N ASP A 110 -22.18 1.49 7.65
CA ASP A 110 -21.49 0.82 6.55
C ASP A 110 -20.08 1.38 6.36
N LYS A 111 -19.14 0.51 5.98
CA LYS A 111 -17.79 0.84 5.54
C LYS A 111 -17.44 0.09 4.30
N LYS A 112 -16.91 0.81 3.31
CA LYS A 112 -16.31 0.21 2.12
C LYS A 112 -14.83 -0.12 2.41
N VAL A 113 -14.45 -1.35 2.12
CA VAL A 113 -13.08 -1.87 2.31
C VAL A 113 -12.61 -2.45 0.99
N ASN A 114 -11.41 -2.07 0.60
CA ASN A 114 -10.80 -2.60 -0.62
C ASN A 114 -10.33 -4.04 -0.38
N VAL A 115 -10.86 -4.96 -1.16
CA VAL A 115 -10.50 -6.39 -1.16
C VAL A 115 -9.94 -6.75 -2.52
N THR A 116 -8.79 -7.42 -2.53
CA THR A 116 -8.17 -7.89 -3.76
C THR A 116 -8.63 -9.31 -4.08
N PHE A 117 -8.96 -9.56 -5.34
CA PHE A 117 -9.38 -10.84 -5.88
C PHE A 117 -8.41 -11.27 -6.98
N ASN A 118 -7.87 -12.47 -6.86
CA ASN A 118 -6.95 -13.05 -7.83
C ASN A 118 -7.70 -14.05 -8.72
N ASN A 119 -7.66 -13.85 -10.03
CA ASN A 119 -8.18 -14.82 -10.99
C ASN A 119 -7.19 -15.97 -11.15
N LEU A 120 -7.59 -17.14 -10.71
CA LEU A 120 -6.86 -18.42 -10.85
C LEU A 120 -7.37 -19.22 -12.06
N GLY A 121 -8.51 -18.80 -12.62
CA GLY A 121 -9.17 -19.45 -13.76
C GLY A 121 -8.69 -18.91 -15.11
N SER A 122 -9.34 -19.39 -16.18
CA SER A 122 -9.03 -19.01 -17.57
C SER A 122 -9.37 -17.54 -17.85
N SER A 123 -10.52 -17.10 -17.40
CA SER A 123 -10.96 -15.69 -17.46
C SER A 123 -11.94 -15.41 -16.34
N LEU A 124 -12.02 -14.14 -15.93
CA LEU A 124 -13.00 -13.66 -14.97
C LEU A 124 -13.81 -12.53 -15.60
N SER A 125 -15.08 -12.76 -15.89
CA SER A 125 -16.03 -11.77 -16.39
C SER A 125 -17.05 -11.33 -15.35
N SER A 126 -17.38 -12.22 -14.40
CA SER A 126 -18.28 -11.92 -13.28
C SER A 126 -17.97 -12.79 -12.07
N TYR A 127 -18.36 -12.32 -10.89
CA TYR A 127 -18.30 -13.14 -9.67
C TYR A 127 -19.43 -12.78 -8.71
N ASP A 128 -19.84 -13.79 -7.91
CA ASP A 128 -20.79 -13.61 -6.83
C ASP A 128 -20.07 -13.79 -5.50
N TYR A 129 -20.45 -12.99 -4.51
CA TYR A 129 -19.85 -13.08 -3.18
C TYR A 129 -20.86 -12.83 -2.07
N THR A 130 -20.53 -13.35 -0.88
CA THR A 130 -21.22 -13.02 0.38
C THR A 130 -20.24 -12.36 1.34
N VAL A 131 -20.78 -11.50 2.20
CA VAL A 131 -20.06 -10.88 3.32
C VAL A 131 -20.58 -11.47 4.62
N THR A 132 -19.68 -11.85 5.52
CA THR A 132 -20.03 -12.32 6.86
C THR A 132 -19.37 -11.43 7.90
N VAL A 133 -20.13 -10.96 8.89
CA VAL A 133 -19.63 -10.20 10.04
C VAL A 133 -20.17 -10.85 11.30
N ASN A 134 -19.31 -11.16 12.25
CA ASN A 134 -19.68 -11.81 13.51
C ASN A 134 -20.52 -13.09 13.33
N GLY A 135 -20.19 -13.89 12.32
CA GLY A 135 -20.93 -15.12 11.99
C GLY A 135 -22.27 -14.91 11.26
N VAL A 136 -22.72 -13.67 11.07
CA VAL A 136 -23.94 -13.35 10.33
C VAL A 136 -23.60 -13.11 8.88
N GLN A 137 -24.05 -14.01 7.99
CA GLN A 137 -23.87 -13.90 6.56
C GLN A 137 -24.96 -13.02 5.93
N GLY A 138 -24.53 -12.05 5.11
CA GLY A 138 -25.42 -11.23 4.30
C GLY A 138 -25.87 -11.90 3.00
N GLU A 139 -26.64 -11.17 2.22
CA GLU A 139 -27.10 -11.62 0.91
C GLU A 139 -25.96 -11.76 -0.09
N GLU A 140 -26.13 -12.71 -1.02
CA GLU A 140 -25.21 -12.87 -2.15
C GLU A 140 -25.30 -11.67 -3.10
N LYS A 141 -24.16 -11.14 -3.50
CA LYS A 141 -24.04 -9.99 -4.39
C LYS A 141 -23.35 -10.40 -5.67
N HIS A 142 -23.84 -9.90 -6.81
CA HIS A 142 -23.28 -10.12 -8.12
C HIS A 142 -22.46 -8.93 -8.58
N VAL A 143 -21.29 -9.21 -9.20
CA VAL A 143 -20.42 -8.21 -9.85
C VAL A 143 -20.16 -8.65 -11.28
N ASP A 144 -20.55 -7.82 -12.23
CA ASP A 144 -20.21 -7.95 -13.65
C ASP A 144 -19.04 -6.99 -13.97
N LEU A 145 -17.97 -7.53 -14.53
CA LEU A 145 -16.77 -6.76 -14.86
C LEU A 145 -16.86 -6.09 -16.24
N GLY A 146 -17.79 -6.51 -17.10
CA GLY A 146 -17.94 -5.97 -18.45
C GLY A 146 -16.62 -5.95 -19.23
N ASP A 147 -16.23 -4.79 -19.72
CA ASP A 147 -14.99 -4.59 -20.48
C ASP A 147 -13.70 -4.74 -19.64
N LYS A 148 -13.83 -4.88 -18.31
CA LYS A 148 -12.70 -5.07 -17.38
C LYS A 148 -12.44 -6.54 -17.03
N ALA A 149 -12.94 -7.46 -17.85
CA ALA A 149 -12.68 -8.89 -17.67
C ALA A 149 -11.17 -9.18 -17.54
N LEU A 150 -10.81 -10.08 -16.63
CA LEU A 150 -9.42 -10.42 -16.33
C LEU A 150 -9.03 -11.74 -16.98
N GLY A 151 -7.85 -11.78 -17.58
CA GLY A 151 -7.21 -13.03 -17.99
C GLY A 151 -6.59 -13.80 -16.81
N VAL A 152 -5.99 -14.93 -17.13
CA VAL A 152 -5.28 -15.81 -16.17
C VAL A 152 -4.25 -15.02 -15.36
N GLY A 153 -4.28 -15.21 -14.04
CA GLY A 153 -3.34 -14.55 -13.11
C GLY A 153 -3.59 -13.05 -12.92
N GLY A 154 -4.64 -12.50 -13.53
CA GLY A 154 -5.04 -11.12 -13.30
C GLY A 154 -5.58 -10.91 -11.88
N SER A 155 -5.44 -9.70 -11.37
CA SER A 155 -6.00 -9.29 -10.08
C SER A 155 -6.84 -8.04 -10.24
N LEU A 156 -7.91 -7.95 -9.47
CA LEU A 156 -8.68 -6.72 -9.30
C LEU A 156 -8.80 -6.38 -7.82
N THR A 157 -8.98 -5.11 -7.53
CA THR A 157 -9.37 -4.64 -6.21
C THR A 157 -10.74 -4.02 -6.29
N ASP A 158 -11.68 -4.54 -5.49
CA ASP A 158 -13.05 -4.05 -5.44
C ASP A 158 -13.39 -3.53 -4.05
N SER A 159 -14.36 -2.62 -3.98
CA SER A 159 -14.77 -1.92 -2.78
C SER A 159 -15.97 -2.61 -2.14
N ILE A 160 -15.70 -3.51 -1.21
CA ILE A 160 -16.72 -4.35 -0.54
C ILE A 160 -17.31 -3.61 0.66
N THR A 161 -18.63 -3.59 0.76
CA THR A 161 -19.35 -2.94 1.86
C THR A 161 -19.56 -3.92 3.03
N PHE A 162 -19.13 -3.51 4.21
CA PHE A 162 -19.36 -4.17 5.49
C PHE A 162 -20.24 -3.31 6.37
N THR A 163 -21.25 -3.92 7.03
CA THR A 163 -22.11 -3.25 8.01
C THR A 163 -21.69 -3.62 9.41
N ALA A 164 -21.43 -2.64 10.27
CA ALA A 164 -21.07 -2.89 11.64
C ALA A 164 -22.26 -3.41 12.48
N PRO A 165 -22.04 -4.34 13.43
CA PRO A 165 -23.02 -4.66 14.45
C PRO A 165 -23.48 -3.44 15.27
N ALA A 166 -24.61 -3.56 15.95
CA ALA A 166 -25.16 -2.50 16.77
C ALA A 166 -24.36 -2.24 18.07
N GLU A 167 -23.56 -3.20 18.49
CA GLU A 167 -22.70 -3.09 19.66
C GLU A 167 -21.26 -2.78 19.28
N SER A 168 -20.56 -2.02 20.12
CA SER A 168 -19.14 -1.76 19.93
C SER A 168 -18.32 -2.99 20.30
N GLY A 169 -17.27 -3.26 19.51
CA GLY A 169 -16.43 -4.44 19.74
C GLY A 169 -15.53 -4.73 18.54
N SER A 170 -14.80 -5.84 18.65
CA SER A 170 -13.97 -6.38 17.58
C SER A 170 -14.61 -7.66 17.06
N TYR A 171 -14.85 -7.71 15.75
CA TYR A 171 -15.61 -8.77 15.11
C TYR A 171 -14.84 -9.37 13.94
N ASP A 172 -14.95 -10.67 13.78
CA ASP A 172 -14.48 -11.33 12.57
C ASP A 172 -15.32 -10.88 11.39
N ALA A 173 -14.62 -10.56 10.30
CA ALA A 173 -15.22 -10.20 9.02
C ALA A 173 -14.63 -11.07 7.91
N SER A 174 -15.46 -11.49 6.97
CA SER A 174 -14.99 -12.25 5.81
C SER A 174 -15.78 -11.94 4.54
N VAL A 175 -15.12 -12.18 3.40
CA VAL A 175 -15.74 -12.18 2.09
C VAL A 175 -15.55 -13.58 1.51
N ASN A 176 -16.61 -14.20 1.02
CA ASN A 176 -16.55 -15.50 0.38
C ASN A 176 -17.05 -15.39 -1.06
N VAL A 177 -16.22 -15.74 -2.03
CA VAL A 177 -16.60 -15.81 -3.45
C VAL A 177 -17.29 -17.14 -3.71
N THR A 178 -18.58 -17.08 -4.00
CA THR A 178 -19.45 -18.26 -4.15
C THR A 178 -19.48 -18.76 -5.58
N LYS A 179 -19.52 -17.84 -6.57
CA LYS A 179 -19.56 -18.18 -7.98
C LYS A 179 -18.58 -17.34 -8.80
N VAL A 180 -18.15 -17.89 -9.91
CA VAL A 180 -17.31 -17.26 -10.92
C VAL A 180 -17.91 -17.57 -12.29
N ASN A 181 -18.17 -16.54 -13.10
CA ASN A 181 -18.79 -16.66 -14.41
C ASN A 181 -20.12 -17.48 -14.38
N GLY A 182 -20.88 -17.32 -13.29
CA GLY A 182 -22.19 -17.99 -13.10
C GLY A 182 -22.12 -19.43 -12.60
N VAL A 183 -20.93 -20.04 -12.40
CA VAL A 183 -20.78 -21.39 -11.86
C VAL A 183 -20.10 -21.34 -10.49
N ALA A 184 -20.18 -22.42 -9.71
CA ALA A 184 -19.53 -22.49 -8.39
C ALA A 184 -18.04 -22.17 -8.49
N ASN A 185 -17.51 -21.42 -7.51
CA ASN A 185 -16.10 -21.09 -7.46
C ASN A 185 -15.25 -22.35 -7.21
N GLU A 186 -14.34 -22.65 -8.14
CA GLU A 186 -13.49 -23.85 -8.12
C GLU A 186 -12.14 -23.63 -7.42
N ALA A 187 -11.88 -22.41 -6.90
CA ALA A 187 -10.65 -22.12 -6.17
C ALA A 187 -10.59 -22.90 -4.85
N SER A 188 -9.38 -23.33 -4.46
CA SER A 188 -9.16 -24.00 -3.17
C SER A 188 -9.34 -23.07 -1.96
N VAL A 189 -9.15 -21.76 -2.14
CA VAL A 189 -9.37 -20.71 -1.15
C VAL A 189 -10.40 -19.74 -1.71
N THR A 190 -11.62 -19.82 -1.23
CA THR A 190 -12.75 -19.00 -1.70
C THR A 190 -13.08 -17.85 -0.75
N SER A 191 -12.44 -17.80 0.43
CA SER A 191 -12.76 -16.81 1.47
C SER A 191 -11.53 -16.05 1.92
N ALA A 192 -11.68 -14.75 2.09
CA ALA A 192 -10.72 -13.86 2.72
C ALA A 192 -11.25 -13.34 4.06
N LYS A 193 -10.34 -13.03 4.97
CA LYS A 193 -10.65 -12.61 6.33
C LYS A 193 -10.11 -11.23 6.63
N GLY A 194 -10.76 -10.57 7.57
CA GLY A 194 -10.33 -9.33 8.18
C GLY A 194 -10.98 -9.17 9.55
N THR A 195 -10.70 -8.05 10.21
CA THR A 195 -11.27 -7.71 11.50
C THR A 195 -11.98 -6.38 11.41
N LEU A 196 -13.27 -6.35 11.72
CA LEU A 196 -14.07 -5.16 11.86
C LEU A 196 -14.04 -4.69 13.31
N VAL A 197 -13.64 -3.44 13.57
CA VAL A 197 -13.76 -2.80 14.88
C VAL A 197 -14.91 -1.81 14.83
N ALA A 198 -16.00 -2.14 15.53
CA ALA A 198 -17.15 -1.27 15.67
C ALA A 198 -16.92 -0.28 16.82
N LEU A 199 -16.87 1.00 16.50
CA LEU A 199 -16.74 2.09 17.46
C LEU A 199 -18.14 2.51 17.95
N SER A 200 -18.28 2.86 19.23
CA SER A 200 -19.56 3.29 19.82
C SER A 200 -20.19 4.50 19.13
N LYS A 201 -19.37 5.34 18.49
CA LYS A 201 -19.79 6.49 17.68
C LYS A 201 -18.78 6.80 16.59
N ALA A 202 -19.19 7.56 15.59
CA ALA A 202 -18.27 8.19 14.66
C ALA A 202 -17.56 9.37 15.37
N PHE A 203 -16.25 9.36 15.40
CA PHE A 203 -15.45 10.48 15.89
C PHE A 203 -15.14 11.43 14.74
N HIS A 204 -15.20 12.73 15.03
CA HIS A 204 -14.70 13.72 14.11
C HIS A 204 -13.18 13.55 13.96
N ARG A 205 -12.68 13.50 12.72
CA ARG A 205 -11.26 13.33 12.44
C ARG A 205 -10.65 14.61 11.92
N GLY A 206 -9.77 15.20 12.71
CA GLY A 206 -8.83 16.19 12.23
C GLY A 206 -7.59 15.51 11.63
N VAL A 207 -7.12 15.99 10.49
CA VAL A 207 -5.87 15.58 9.86
C VAL A 207 -4.92 16.76 9.85
N VAL A 208 -3.80 16.62 10.55
CA VAL A 208 -2.79 17.68 10.69
C VAL A 208 -1.81 17.62 9.53
N VAL A 209 -1.59 18.75 8.87
CA VAL A 209 -0.54 18.92 7.86
C VAL A 209 0.41 19.99 8.34
N GLU A 210 1.64 19.60 8.62
CA GLU A 210 2.73 20.51 8.99
C GLU A 210 3.53 20.82 7.72
N GLU A 211 3.50 22.08 7.28
CA GLU A 211 4.28 22.57 6.14
C GLU A 211 5.54 23.27 6.61
N PHE A 212 6.71 22.81 6.15
CA PHE A 212 7.98 23.48 6.35
C PHE A 212 8.17 24.54 5.27
N THR A 213 8.17 25.80 5.68
CA THR A 213 8.08 26.97 4.80
C THR A 213 8.90 28.15 5.32
N GLY A 214 8.76 29.33 4.73
CA GLY A 214 9.32 30.58 5.21
C GLY A 214 9.28 31.72 4.21
N THR A 215 9.38 32.94 4.73
CA THR A 215 9.51 34.15 3.91
C THR A 215 10.85 34.13 3.17
N GLY A 216 10.87 34.64 1.92
CA GLY A 216 12.05 34.62 1.06
C GLY A 216 12.34 33.28 0.38
N CYS A 217 11.54 32.26 0.62
CA CYS A 217 11.61 30.98 -0.06
C CYS A 217 10.90 31.06 -1.43
N GLY A 218 11.65 31.05 -2.53
CA GLY A 218 11.10 31.23 -3.88
C GLY A 218 10.11 30.16 -4.34
N TYR A 219 10.18 28.94 -3.78
CA TYR A 219 9.28 27.83 -4.12
C TYR A 219 8.12 27.65 -3.15
N CYS A 220 8.16 28.29 -1.97
CA CYS A 220 7.14 28.10 -0.93
C CYS A 220 5.72 28.58 -1.30
N PRO A 221 5.51 29.57 -2.20
CA PRO A 221 4.15 29.86 -2.69
C PRO A 221 3.41 28.63 -3.24
N ARG A 222 4.11 27.64 -3.79
CA ARG A 222 3.51 26.37 -4.24
C ARG A 222 2.96 25.56 -3.05
N GLY A 223 3.68 25.53 -1.95
CA GLY A 223 3.22 24.88 -0.73
C GLY A 223 1.96 25.53 -0.17
N LEU A 224 1.94 26.86 -0.11
CA LEU A 224 0.77 27.62 0.32
C LEU A 224 -0.46 27.30 -0.54
N VAL A 225 -0.31 27.16 -1.86
CA VAL A 225 -1.41 26.76 -2.76
C VAL A 225 -1.91 25.35 -2.42
N GLY A 226 -1.02 24.42 -2.10
CA GLY A 226 -1.37 23.07 -1.67
C GLY A 226 -2.17 23.08 -0.36
N MET A 227 -1.69 23.80 0.65
CA MET A 227 -2.38 23.98 1.93
C MET A 227 -3.77 24.60 1.74
N GLN A 228 -3.90 25.63 0.87
CA GLN A 228 -5.17 26.25 0.57
C GLN A 228 -6.15 25.29 -0.14
N LYS A 229 -5.65 24.43 -1.02
CA LYS A 229 -6.48 23.36 -1.63
C LYS A 229 -7.05 22.42 -0.58
N LEU A 230 -6.23 22.01 0.40
CA LEU A 230 -6.69 21.16 1.49
C LEU A 230 -7.75 21.86 2.35
N ALA A 231 -7.52 23.13 2.72
CA ALA A 231 -8.48 23.92 3.47
C ALA A 231 -9.83 24.07 2.74
N ASN A 232 -9.80 24.26 1.43
CA ASN A 232 -11.01 24.39 0.62
C ASN A 232 -11.76 23.07 0.42
N ASN A 233 -11.02 21.96 0.24
CA ASN A 233 -11.62 20.66 -0.04
C ASN A 233 -12.06 19.92 1.23
N PHE A 234 -11.44 20.21 2.36
CA PHE A 234 -11.67 19.52 3.64
C PHE A 234 -11.79 20.51 4.82
N PRO A 235 -12.70 21.49 4.75
CA PRO A 235 -12.75 22.59 5.72
C PRO A 235 -12.95 22.11 7.16
N ASP A 236 -13.68 21.03 7.35
CA ASP A 236 -13.96 20.47 8.68
C ASP A 236 -12.89 19.53 9.22
N ASN A 237 -11.98 19.05 8.36
CA ASN A 237 -11.02 18.01 8.72
C ASN A 237 -9.57 18.46 8.66
N PHE A 238 -9.28 19.52 7.89
CA PHE A 238 -7.93 20.02 7.69
C PHE A 238 -7.46 20.88 8.85
N VAL A 239 -6.30 20.55 9.40
CA VAL A 239 -5.57 21.38 10.38
C VAL A 239 -4.19 21.66 9.80
N GLY A 240 -3.99 22.87 9.28
CA GLY A 240 -2.74 23.32 8.68
C GLY A 240 -1.85 24.03 9.68
N ILE A 241 -0.58 23.67 9.72
CA ILE A 241 0.47 24.33 10.52
C ILE A 241 1.60 24.71 9.59
N ALA A 242 1.90 26.01 9.47
CA ALA A 242 3.06 26.50 8.75
C ALA A 242 4.26 26.66 9.70
N ILE A 243 5.34 25.96 9.40
CA ILE A 243 6.58 25.99 10.17
C ILE A 243 7.60 26.84 9.42
N HIS A 244 7.82 28.04 9.93
CA HIS A 244 8.74 29.03 9.35
C HIS A 244 10.19 28.73 9.79
N GLY A 245 10.80 27.72 9.21
CA GLY A 245 12.16 27.29 9.51
C GLY A 245 13.18 27.52 8.40
N TYR A 246 12.77 28.18 7.28
CA TYR A 246 13.61 28.28 6.08
C TYR A 246 14.81 29.22 6.28
N ASN A 247 14.63 30.38 6.90
CA ASN A 247 15.73 31.32 7.16
C ASN A 247 15.51 32.11 8.46
N THR A 248 16.63 32.55 9.06
CA THR A 248 16.63 33.24 10.34
C THR A 248 16.12 34.68 10.30
N SER A 249 15.97 35.26 9.12
CA SER A 249 15.41 36.61 8.94
C SER A 249 13.87 36.61 8.81
N ASP A 250 13.26 35.45 8.78
CA ASP A 250 11.80 35.30 8.78
C ASP A 250 11.25 35.79 10.12
N PRO A 251 10.27 36.72 10.15
CA PRO A 251 9.68 37.21 11.40
C PRO A 251 9.03 36.12 12.26
N ALA A 252 8.58 35.03 11.64
CA ALA A 252 8.00 33.87 12.31
C ALA A 252 8.99 32.70 12.45
N PHE A 253 10.29 32.97 12.33
CA PHE A 253 11.33 31.92 12.34
C PHE A 253 11.25 31.03 13.57
N LEU A 254 11.16 29.73 13.34
CA LEU A 254 11.30 28.70 14.34
C LEU A 254 12.63 27.96 14.11
N PRO A 255 13.55 27.96 15.09
CA PRO A 255 14.88 27.34 14.94
C PRO A 255 14.77 25.80 14.95
N VAL A 256 14.43 25.24 13.79
CA VAL A 256 14.31 23.79 13.58
C VAL A 256 15.70 23.14 13.64
N GLY A 257 15.81 22.04 14.36
CA GLY A 257 17.09 21.30 14.48
C GLY A 257 18.08 21.86 15.49
N THR A 258 17.68 22.84 16.32
CA THR A 258 18.50 23.34 17.45
C THR A 258 18.21 22.55 18.73
N SER A 259 19.07 22.73 19.76
CA SER A 259 18.90 22.07 21.07
C SER A 259 17.84 22.69 21.99
N THR A 260 17.09 23.70 21.52
CA THR A 260 16.03 24.34 22.31
C THR A 260 14.82 23.41 22.49
N ALA A 261 14.07 23.62 23.59
CA ALA A 261 12.88 22.80 23.87
C ALA A 261 11.82 22.91 22.76
N GLN A 262 11.66 24.09 22.16
CA GLN A 262 10.76 24.31 21.05
C GLN A 262 11.22 23.58 19.78
N ALA A 263 12.52 23.61 19.49
CA ALA A 263 13.06 22.90 18.33
C ALA A 263 12.96 21.38 18.47
N LYS A 264 13.02 20.83 19.68
CA LYS A 264 12.83 19.40 19.93
C LYS A 264 11.40 18.94 19.68
N LEU A 265 10.40 19.79 19.89
CA LEU A 265 9.03 19.50 19.52
C LEU A 265 8.86 19.36 17.99
N PHE A 266 9.76 19.98 17.23
CA PHE A 266 9.75 20.04 15.78
C PHE A 266 11.08 19.51 15.21
N GLU A 267 11.54 18.35 15.64
CA GLU A 267 12.77 17.71 15.12
C GLU A 267 12.59 17.25 13.67
N TYR A 268 12.30 18.20 12.78
CA TYR A 268 12.00 17.91 11.38
C TYR A 268 13.15 17.24 10.63
N ALA A 269 14.39 17.46 11.03
CA ALA A 269 15.53 16.75 10.45
C ALA A 269 15.38 15.22 10.63
N ASN A 270 14.86 14.78 11.79
CA ASN A 270 14.60 13.37 12.08
C ASN A 270 13.34 12.86 11.36
N LEU A 271 12.51 13.76 10.84
CA LEU A 271 11.28 13.44 10.09
C LEU A 271 11.50 13.51 8.57
N GLY A 272 12.74 13.68 8.11
CA GLY A 272 13.07 13.70 6.69
C GLY A 272 12.82 15.03 5.96
N PHE A 273 12.64 16.16 6.68
CA PHE A 273 12.60 17.48 6.06
C PHE A 273 13.99 17.88 5.61
N THR A 274 14.20 17.96 4.30
CA THR A 274 15.49 18.32 3.70
C THR A 274 15.47 19.68 3.02
N GLY A 275 14.31 20.33 2.91
CA GLY A 275 14.15 21.62 2.24
C GLY A 275 12.72 22.15 2.30
N ALA A 276 12.54 23.38 1.84
CA ALA A 276 11.25 24.06 1.77
C ALA A 276 10.85 24.32 0.29
N PRO A 277 9.56 24.17 -0.09
CA PRO A 277 8.47 23.67 0.75
C PRO A 277 8.49 22.15 0.87
N SER A 278 8.18 21.64 2.04
CA SER A 278 7.87 20.22 2.27
C SER A 278 6.83 20.11 3.37
N CYS A 279 6.10 19.01 3.44
CA CYS A 279 5.11 18.82 4.50
C CYS A 279 5.06 17.37 4.98
N MET A 280 4.42 17.18 6.14
CA MET A 280 4.05 15.87 6.67
C MET A 280 2.58 15.86 7.06
N ILE A 281 1.92 14.73 6.80
CA ILE A 281 0.53 14.51 7.21
C ILE A 281 0.54 13.61 8.45
N ASN A 282 0.01 14.10 9.58
CA ASN A 282 -0.04 13.41 10.88
C ASN A 282 1.33 12.87 11.37
N ARG A 283 2.44 13.40 10.87
CA ARG A 283 3.80 12.89 11.11
C ARG A 283 3.97 11.41 10.78
N ASP A 284 3.22 10.93 9.81
CA ASP A 284 3.24 9.55 9.37
C ASP A 284 3.89 9.44 7.99
N GLY A 285 4.98 8.68 7.93
CA GLY A 285 5.78 8.51 6.71
C GLY A 285 6.85 9.57 6.52
N ASN A 286 7.29 9.74 5.28
CA ASN A 286 8.33 10.70 4.89
C ASN A 286 7.72 12.08 4.58
N ALA A 287 8.58 13.11 4.63
CA ALA A 287 8.22 14.42 4.12
C ALA A 287 7.93 14.36 2.62
N ILE A 288 6.85 15.01 2.21
CA ILE A 288 6.37 15.04 0.83
C ILE A 288 6.24 16.47 0.31
N ASP A 289 6.05 16.65 -0.98
CA ASP A 289 5.79 17.94 -1.59
C ASP A 289 4.36 18.41 -1.23
N PRO A 290 4.18 19.62 -0.68
CA PRO A 290 2.87 20.08 -0.22
C PRO A 290 1.88 20.42 -1.35
N TYR A 291 2.30 20.35 -2.61
CA TYR A 291 1.45 20.54 -3.77
C TYR A 291 1.17 19.21 -4.50
N TYR A 292 2.23 18.46 -4.79
CA TYR A 292 2.14 17.23 -5.54
C TYR A 292 1.86 15.98 -4.67
N GLY A 293 2.15 16.05 -3.37
CA GLY A 293 2.04 14.88 -2.50
C GLY A 293 3.03 13.79 -2.87
N SER A 294 2.70 12.55 -2.54
CA SER A 294 3.46 11.35 -2.91
C SER A 294 3.04 10.79 -4.29
N ASN A 295 1.81 11.11 -4.75
CA ASN A 295 1.17 10.54 -5.95
C ASN A 295 0.60 11.63 -6.90
N ASN A 296 1.30 12.72 -7.08
CA ASN A 296 0.90 13.87 -7.90
C ASN A 296 -0.24 14.74 -7.34
N SER A 297 -0.78 14.43 -6.17
CA SER A 297 -1.83 15.22 -5.52
C SER A 297 -1.78 15.11 -4.01
N ILE A 298 -1.52 16.23 -3.32
CA ILE A 298 -1.63 16.31 -1.85
C ILE A 298 -3.06 16.02 -1.37
N THR A 299 -4.06 16.31 -2.20
CA THR A 299 -5.48 16.04 -1.89
C THR A 299 -5.75 14.54 -1.76
N GLU A 300 -5.14 13.71 -2.61
CA GLU A 300 -5.28 12.25 -2.54
C GLU A 300 -4.61 11.68 -1.30
N ASP A 301 -3.39 12.14 -0.99
CA ASP A 301 -2.68 11.72 0.23
C ASP A 301 -3.47 12.10 1.50
N PHE A 302 -4.04 13.30 1.52
CA PHE A 302 -4.89 13.75 2.62
C PHE A 302 -6.16 12.91 2.75
N ALA A 303 -6.86 12.67 1.63
CA ALA A 303 -8.07 11.86 1.60
C ALA A 303 -7.81 10.43 2.07
N GLN A 304 -6.68 9.85 1.72
CA GLN A 304 -6.25 8.56 2.23
C GLN A 304 -6.10 8.57 3.74
N ARG A 305 -5.39 9.55 4.31
CA ARG A 305 -5.22 9.70 5.76
C ARG A 305 -6.53 9.97 6.49
N LEU A 306 -7.44 10.68 5.86
CA LEU A 306 -8.77 10.92 6.42
C LEU A 306 -9.60 9.64 6.50
N ASN A 307 -9.43 8.72 5.55
CA ASN A 307 -10.12 7.44 5.52
C ASN A 307 -9.51 6.40 6.48
N ASP A 308 -8.27 6.58 6.92
CA ASP A 308 -7.62 5.74 7.93
C ASP A 308 -8.21 6.04 9.30
N LEU A 309 -9.30 5.39 9.68
CA LEU A 309 -9.91 5.61 11.00
C LEU A 309 -9.01 5.03 12.10
N PRO A 310 -8.73 5.80 13.16
CA PRO A 310 -8.00 5.30 14.31
C PRO A 310 -8.84 4.27 15.06
N TYR A 311 -8.17 3.34 15.74
CA TYR A 311 -8.83 2.34 16.58
C TYR A 311 -9.36 2.92 17.90
N LEU A 312 -9.00 4.15 18.22
CA LEU A 312 -9.38 4.87 19.42
C LEU A 312 -9.77 6.30 19.05
N GLY A 313 -10.92 6.74 19.52
CA GLY A 313 -11.34 8.14 19.45
C GLY A 313 -11.31 8.77 20.85
N VAL A 314 -10.86 10.01 20.93
CA VAL A 314 -10.81 10.79 22.15
C VAL A 314 -11.51 12.12 21.92
N ASP A 315 -12.51 12.44 22.75
CA ASP A 315 -13.08 13.79 22.80
C ASP A 315 -12.29 14.60 23.82
N VAL A 316 -11.66 15.67 23.37
CA VAL A 316 -10.97 16.62 24.24
C VAL A 316 -11.81 17.89 24.32
N GLN A 317 -12.30 18.22 25.53
CA GLN A 317 -12.95 19.47 25.80
C GLN A 317 -11.95 20.38 26.51
N GLY A 318 -11.57 21.47 25.85
CA GLY A 318 -10.77 22.53 26.48
C GLY A 318 -11.66 23.41 27.36
N GLN A 319 -11.18 23.77 28.56
CA GLN A 319 -11.72 24.85 29.38
C GLN A 319 -10.83 26.09 29.20
#